data_67f38fe99e59b0a384d2e6e5500e7b2a
#
_entry.id   67f38fe99e59b0a384d2e6e5500e7b2a
#
_cell.length_a   1.000
_cell.length_b   1.000
_cell.length_c   1.000
_cell.angle_alpha   90.00
_cell.angle_beta   90.00
_cell.angle_gamma   90.00
#
_symmetry.space_group_name_H-M   'P 1'
#
loop_
_entity.id
_entity.type
_entity.pdbx_description
1 polymer ?
#
loop_
_entity_poly.entity_id
_entity_poly.type
_entity_poly.pdbx_seq_one_letter_code
_entity_poly.pdbx_strand_id
1 'polypeptide(L)'
;MNSSFDVVIVGSGAGGASLAQRLAPTGKSILLLERGEHLPREAENWSPKAVFLENRYRTNEVWYDRFGKPFHPNTHYWVGGNTTFYGAALFRFRDSDFEEVRHKGGVSPAWPISRTDLAPYYDEAERLWQVHGARGEDPTEAGGEPAYPFPAVSHDPGIALLKAHWESQGWRPFSMPLGVRLDEADPVSSACIKCRTCGGYPCLLKAKVDARTVAVEPLLGASNVTLLTGRKAVRVETDAKGRSATAVVCQGVNGEERFSGDIIALAAGAAPTAALMLASAGPGCESGLANGSGQVGRNYMFHTL
;
A
#
# COMPACT_ATOMS: atom_id res chain seq x y z
N MET A 1 24.92 -5.45 -16.49
CA MET A 1 24.10 -6.29 -17.39
C MET A 1 22.85 -5.49 -17.72
N ASN A 2 22.56 -5.23 -19.00
CA ASN A 2 21.29 -4.62 -19.40
C ASN A 2 20.23 -5.75 -19.38
N SER A 3 19.50 -5.87 -18.32
CA SER A 3 18.37 -6.80 -18.23
C SER A 3 17.12 -6.09 -18.72
N SER A 4 16.49 -6.64 -19.76
CA SER A 4 15.21 -6.14 -20.26
C SER A 4 14.08 -7.03 -19.75
N PHE A 5 12.97 -6.42 -19.34
CA PHE A 5 11.77 -7.07 -18.82
C PHE A 5 10.54 -6.60 -19.61
N ASP A 6 9.49 -7.41 -19.63
CA ASP A 6 8.20 -6.92 -20.14
C ASP A 6 7.64 -5.82 -19.23
N VAL A 7 7.79 -5.99 -17.90
CA VAL A 7 7.28 -5.03 -16.92
C VAL A 7 8.31 -4.77 -15.82
N VAL A 8 8.60 -3.49 -15.57
CA VAL A 8 9.38 -3.05 -14.42
C VAL A 8 8.45 -2.30 -13.47
N ILE A 9 8.36 -2.76 -12.22
CA ILE A 9 7.50 -2.18 -11.18
C ILE A 9 8.39 -1.57 -10.11
N VAL A 10 8.22 -0.29 -9.81
CA VAL A 10 8.96 0.43 -8.76
C VAL A 10 8.14 0.50 -7.48
N GLY A 11 8.56 -0.22 -6.46
CA GLY A 11 7.93 -0.32 -5.15
C GLY A 11 7.11 -1.59 -4.98
N SER A 12 7.32 -2.27 -3.84
CA SER A 12 6.67 -3.53 -3.46
C SER A 12 5.52 -3.35 -2.45
N GLY A 13 5.02 -2.12 -2.27
CA GLY A 13 3.87 -1.81 -1.44
C GLY A 13 2.55 -2.33 -2.03
N ALA A 14 1.40 -1.90 -1.48
CA ALA A 14 0.08 -2.38 -1.87
C ALA A 14 -0.13 -2.39 -3.39
N GLY A 15 0.17 -1.26 -4.07
CA GLY A 15 -0.06 -1.14 -5.52
C GLY A 15 0.87 -2.02 -6.34
N GLY A 16 2.19 -1.91 -6.12
CA GLY A 16 3.19 -2.63 -6.94
C GLY A 16 3.15 -4.14 -6.74
N ALA A 17 2.98 -4.59 -5.50
CA ALA A 17 2.87 -6.01 -5.19
C ALA A 17 1.58 -6.63 -5.77
N SER A 18 0.43 -5.94 -5.64
CA SER A 18 -0.83 -6.41 -6.22
C SER A 18 -0.77 -6.46 -7.75
N LEU A 19 -0.11 -5.46 -8.38
CA LEU A 19 0.11 -5.47 -9.83
C LEU A 19 0.98 -6.65 -10.25
N ALA A 20 2.11 -6.89 -9.55
CA ALA A 20 2.98 -8.04 -9.83
C ALA A 20 2.22 -9.37 -9.68
N GLN A 21 1.44 -9.50 -8.61
CA GLN A 21 0.64 -10.70 -8.35
C GLN A 21 -0.40 -10.93 -9.45
N ARG A 22 -1.05 -9.87 -9.93
CA ARG A 22 -2.05 -9.95 -10.99
C ARG A 22 -1.44 -10.27 -12.36
N LEU A 23 -0.23 -9.79 -12.63
CA LEU A 23 0.45 -10.00 -13.92
C LEU A 23 1.25 -11.32 -13.98
N ALA A 24 1.70 -11.86 -12.86
CA ALA A 24 2.53 -13.08 -12.84
C ALA A 24 1.94 -14.27 -13.63
N PRO A 25 0.60 -14.56 -13.56
CA PRO A 25 0.01 -15.65 -14.34
C PRO A 25 0.05 -15.45 -15.85
N THR A 26 0.36 -14.25 -16.33
CA THR A 26 0.47 -13.97 -17.78
C THR A 26 1.74 -14.54 -18.42
N GLY A 27 2.69 -15.01 -17.60
CA GLY A 27 4.00 -15.46 -18.07
C GLY A 27 4.96 -14.33 -18.50
N LYS A 28 4.55 -13.07 -18.41
CA LYS A 28 5.41 -11.92 -18.68
C LYS A 28 6.56 -11.84 -17.70
N SER A 29 7.74 -11.45 -18.17
CA SER A 29 8.90 -11.21 -17.32
C SER A 29 8.70 -9.91 -16.51
N ILE A 30 8.67 -10.03 -15.19
CA ILE A 30 8.37 -8.95 -14.25
C ILE A 30 9.57 -8.70 -13.36
N LEU A 31 10.02 -7.45 -13.31
CA LEU A 31 10.97 -6.98 -12.32
C LEU A 31 10.28 -6.12 -11.29
N LEU A 32 10.34 -6.51 -10.02
CA LEU A 32 9.87 -5.71 -8.90
C LEU A 32 11.10 -5.11 -8.18
N LEU A 33 11.19 -3.79 -8.20
CA LEU A 33 12.27 -3.02 -7.56
C LEU A 33 11.81 -2.48 -6.22
N GLU A 34 12.54 -2.80 -5.15
CA GLU A 34 12.27 -2.31 -3.81
C GLU A 34 13.53 -1.65 -3.23
N ARG A 35 13.37 -0.44 -2.68
CA ARG A 35 14.49 0.28 -2.07
C ARG A 35 14.89 -0.28 -0.70
N GLY A 36 13.94 -0.86 0.02
CA GLY A 36 14.15 -1.51 1.31
C GLY A 36 14.57 -2.97 1.18
N GLU A 37 14.92 -3.56 2.31
CA GLU A 37 15.23 -4.96 2.44
C GLU A 37 14.03 -5.76 2.99
N HIS A 38 14.19 -7.06 3.15
CA HIS A 38 13.22 -7.88 3.87
C HIS A 38 13.20 -7.49 5.35
N LEU A 39 12.00 -7.20 5.88
CA LEU A 39 11.84 -6.90 7.30
C LEU A 39 12.25 -8.14 8.13
N PRO A 40 13.16 -7.99 9.11
CA PRO A 40 13.56 -9.09 9.98
C PRO A 40 12.37 -9.59 10.80
N ARG A 41 12.34 -10.89 11.05
CA ARG A 41 11.37 -11.52 11.93
C ARG A 41 12.04 -11.79 13.28
N GLU A 42 11.81 -10.92 14.23
CA GLU A 42 12.51 -10.85 15.51
C GLU A 42 11.56 -10.44 16.65
N ALA A 43 11.95 -10.68 17.90
CA ALA A 43 11.11 -10.37 19.06
C ALA A 43 10.78 -8.87 19.17
N GLU A 44 11.66 -8.02 18.68
CA GLU A 44 11.52 -6.55 18.63
C GLU A 44 10.32 -6.11 17.78
N ASN A 45 9.83 -6.95 16.87
CA ASN A 45 8.61 -6.66 16.09
C ASN A 45 7.40 -6.40 16.99
N TRP A 46 7.35 -6.98 18.20
CA TRP A 46 6.27 -6.79 19.18
C TRP A 46 6.67 -5.95 20.39
N SER A 47 7.85 -5.35 20.38
CA SER A 47 8.29 -4.47 21.44
C SER A 47 7.82 -3.03 21.21
N PRO A 48 6.93 -2.46 22.05
CA PRO A 48 6.54 -1.05 21.96
C PRO A 48 7.76 -0.11 22.02
N LYS A 49 8.76 -0.48 22.84
CA LYS A 49 10.00 0.28 22.96
C LYS A 49 10.75 0.33 21.63
N ALA A 50 11.01 -0.84 21.02
CA ALA A 50 11.75 -0.91 19.76
C ALA A 50 11.00 -0.22 18.62
N VAL A 51 9.67 -0.44 18.51
CA VAL A 51 8.87 0.06 17.41
C VAL A 51 8.63 1.57 17.50
N PHE A 52 8.22 2.09 18.66
CA PHE A 52 7.73 3.47 18.79
C PHE A 52 8.70 4.43 19.47
N LEU A 53 9.54 3.95 20.40
CA LEU A 53 10.48 4.83 21.09
C LEU A 53 11.84 4.86 20.38
N GLU A 54 12.35 3.71 19.98
CA GLU A 54 13.63 3.59 19.28
C GLU A 54 13.50 3.75 17.77
N ASN A 55 12.26 3.73 17.21
CA ASN A 55 11.97 3.85 15.78
C ASN A 55 12.75 2.84 14.91
N ARG A 56 13.01 1.62 15.43
CA ARG A 56 13.87 0.59 14.83
C ARG A 56 13.59 0.31 13.35
N TYR A 57 12.34 0.39 12.93
CA TYR A 57 11.90 0.03 11.57
C TYR A 57 11.55 1.24 10.71
N ARG A 58 11.63 2.46 11.25
CA ARG A 58 11.30 3.69 10.54
C ARG A 58 12.51 4.16 9.72
N THR A 59 12.24 4.84 8.61
CA THR A 59 13.30 5.51 7.85
C THR A 59 13.93 6.66 8.65
N ASN A 60 15.24 6.84 8.47
CA ASN A 60 15.97 8.00 8.98
C ASN A 60 15.94 9.20 8.02
N GLU A 61 15.21 9.10 6.90
CA GLU A 61 15.08 10.23 5.97
C GLU A 61 14.45 11.43 6.66
N VAL A 62 14.96 12.62 6.31
CA VAL A 62 14.40 13.89 6.72
C VAL A 62 13.65 14.48 5.53
N TRP A 63 12.40 14.81 5.74
CA TRP A 63 11.59 15.58 4.79
C TRP A 63 11.41 16.99 5.31
N TYR A 64 10.98 17.90 4.46
CA TYR A 64 10.77 19.28 4.82
C TYR A 64 9.32 19.68 4.50
N ASP A 65 8.69 20.38 5.42
CA ASP A 65 7.38 20.97 5.17
C ASP A 65 7.47 22.19 4.25
N ARG A 66 6.34 22.81 3.92
CA ARG A 66 6.29 23.99 3.06
C ARG A 66 7.03 25.22 3.59
N PHE A 67 7.40 25.22 4.86
CA PHE A 67 8.16 26.29 5.53
C PHE A 67 9.65 25.94 5.68
N GLY A 68 10.09 24.81 5.15
CA GLY A 68 11.46 24.32 5.29
C GLY A 68 11.77 23.70 6.65
N LYS A 69 10.75 23.45 7.49
CA LYS A 69 10.93 22.77 8.78
C LYS A 69 11.15 21.27 8.56
N PRO A 70 12.25 20.69 9.10
CA PRO A 70 12.52 19.28 8.96
C PRO A 70 11.56 18.42 9.80
N PHE A 71 11.21 17.26 9.27
CA PHE A 71 10.49 16.21 10.00
C PHE A 71 10.86 14.83 9.45
N HIS A 72 10.66 13.79 10.27
CA HIS A 72 10.78 12.41 9.84
C HIS A 72 9.43 11.90 9.35
N PRO A 73 9.30 11.46 8.09
CA PRO A 73 8.05 10.90 7.59
C PRO A 73 7.73 9.59 8.31
N ASN A 74 6.44 9.31 8.49
CA ASN A 74 6.01 8.02 9.00
C ASN A 74 5.98 6.98 7.86
N THR A 75 7.16 6.69 7.31
CA THR A 75 7.34 5.81 6.15
C THR A 75 8.33 4.71 6.49
N HIS A 76 8.05 3.52 6.00
CA HIS A 76 8.82 2.32 6.22
C HIS A 76 9.24 1.75 4.86
N TYR A 77 10.55 1.61 4.66
CA TYR A 77 11.13 1.07 3.43
C TYR A 77 11.53 -0.38 3.63
N TRP A 78 10.55 -1.27 3.45
CA TRP A 78 10.69 -2.71 3.54
C TRP A 78 9.88 -3.35 2.42
N VAL A 79 10.21 -4.59 2.05
CA VAL A 79 9.37 -5.38 1.15
C VAL A 79 7.95 -5.42 1.71
N GLY A 80 6.96 -4.97 0.92
CA GLY A 80 5.58 -4.76 1.35
C GLY A 80 5.25 -3.31 1.77
N GLY A 81 6.26 -2.44 1.92
CA GLY A 81 6.08 -1.02 2.25
C GLY A 81 5.32 -0.79 3.55
N ASN A 82 4.56 0.29 3.61
CA ASN A 82 3.79 0.67 4.81
C ASN A 82 2.69 -0.34 5.19
N THR A 83 2.30 -1.26 4.30
CA THR A 83 1.32 -2.29 4.64
C THR A 83 1.82 -3.24 5.72
N THR A 84 3.13 -3.36 5.92
CA THR A 84 3.68 -4.15 7.04
C THR A 84 3.38 -3.55 8.41
N PHE A 85 3.06 -2.24 8.48
CA PHE A 85 2.83 -1.50 9.73
C PHE A 85 1.41 -0.97 9.90
N TYR A 86 0.53 -1.10 8.91
CA TYR A 86 -0.85 -0.64 9.01
C TYR A 86 -1.66 -1.44 10.03
N GLY A 87 -2.85 -0.94 10.41
CA GLY A 87 -3.73 -1.56 11.39
C GLY A 87 -4.63 -2.68 10.85
N ALA A 88 -4.36 -3.19 9.66
CA ALA A 88 -5.17 -4.19 8.93
C ALA A 88 -6.55 -3.69 8.45
N ALA A 89 -6.92 -2.43 8.66
CA ALA A 89 -8.20 -1.88 8.23
C ALA A 89 -8.25 -1.72 6.71
N LEU A 90 -9.31 -2.25 6.08
CA LEU A 90 -9.45 -2.29 4.62
C LEU A 90 -10.89 -1.93 4.21
N PHE A 91 -11.20 -0.64 4.22
CA PHE A 91 -12.48 -0.11 3.78
C PHE A 91 -12.53 0.10 2.27
N ARG A 92 -13.71 -0.05 1.67
CA ARG A 92 -14.01 0.52 0.36
C ARG A 92 -14.29 2.00 0.49
N PHE A 93 -13.96 2.78 -0.52
CA PHE A 93 -14.46 4.15 -0.61
C PHE A 93 -15.97 4.17 -0.76
N ARG A 94 -16.60 5.21 -0.19
CA ARG A 94 -18.04 5.46 -0.28
C ARG A 94 -18.38 6.14 -1.61
N ASP A 95 -19.64 6.13 -2.02
CA ASP A 95 -20.06 6.86 -3.24
C ASP A 95 -19.69 8.34 -3.15
N SER A 96 -19.86 8.96 -1.97
CA SER A 96 -19.50 10.35 -1.71
C SER A 96 -18.01 10.67 -1.87
N ASP A 97 -17.12 9.67 -1.75
CA ASP A 97 -15.68 9.88 -1.91
C ASP A 97 -15.28 10.12 -3.37
N PHE A 98 -16.14 9.76 -4.31
CA PHE A 98 -15.96 9.97 -5.76
C PHE A 98 -16.61 11.28 -6.27
N GLU A 99 -17.38 11.95 -5.43
CA GLU A 99 -18.06 13.19 -5.76
C GLU A 99 -17.18 14.43 -5.46
N GLU A 100 -17.62 15.60 -5.93
CA GLU A 100 -16.99 16.86 -5.53
C GLU A 100 -17.20 17.10 -4.03
N VAL A 101 -16.12 17.26 -3.27
CA VAL A 101 -16.18 17.56 -1.83
C VAL A 101 -15.61 18.94 -1.54
N ARG A 102 -16.42 19.81 -0.92
CA ARG A 102 -16.03 21.15 -0.49
C ARG A 102 -15.47 21.12 0.92
N HIS A 103 -14.26 21.62 1.09
CA HIS A 103 -13.56 21.74 2.37
C HIS A 103 -13.37 23.21 2.73
N LYS A 104 -13.04 23.48 3.99
CA LYS A 104 -12.68 24.84 4.43
C LYS A 104 -11.52 25.45 3.62
N GLY A 105 -10.58 24.63 3.17
CA GLY A 105 -9.37 25.05 2.45
C GLY A 105 -9.43 24.89 0.92
N GLY A 106 -10.58 24.48 0.35
CA GLY A 106 -10.69 24.29 -1.10
C GLY A 106 -11.74 23.25 -1.50
N VAL A 107 -11.60 22.76 -2.71
CA VAL A 107 -12.51 21.77 -3.30
C VAL A 107 -11.69 20.58 -3.78
N SER A 108 -12.07 19.37 -3.36
CA SER A 108 -11.62 18.13 -4.01
C SER A 108 -12.56 17.88 -5.20
N PRO A 109 -12.06 17.86 -6.43
CA PRO A 109 -12.90 17.62 -7.59
C PRO A 109 -13.43 16.18 -7.58
N ALA A 110 -14.57 15.96 -8.23
CA ALA A 110 -15.08 14.62 -8.47
C ALA A 110 -14.05 13.77 -9.22
N TRP A 111 -14.02 12.48 -8.92
CA TRP A 111 -13.19 11.53 -9.64
C TRP A 111 -13.83 11.23 -11.01
N PRO A 112 -13.03 10.97 -12.07
CA PRO A 112 -13.56 10.61 -13.38
C PRO A 112 -14.05 9.16 -13.48
N ILE A 113 -14.14 8.46 -12.35
CA ILE A 113 -14.62 7.09 -12.18
C ILE A 113 -15.56 7.05 -10.97
N SER A 114 -16.42 6.04 -10.93
CA SER A 114 -17.37 5.81 -9.84
C SER A 114 -16.95 4.62 -8.97
N ARG A 115 -17.58 4.48 -7.81
CA ARG A 115 -17.45 3.27 -6.99
C ARG A 115 -17.85 2.00 -7.76
N THR A 116 -18.87 2.09 -8.62
CA THR A 116 -19.34 0.96 -9.42
C THR A 116 -18.27 0.47 -10.41
N ASP A 117 -17.49 1.38 -10.99
CA ASP A 117 -16.36 1.02 -11.87
C ASP A 117 -15.28 0.24 -11.12
N LEU A 118 -15.12 0.50 -9.81
CA LEU A 118 -14.14 -0.17 -8.96
C LEU A 118 -14.68 -1.44 -8.27
N ALA A 119 -15.99 -1.69 -8.27
CA ALA A 119 -16.60 -2.79 -7.52
C ALA A 119 -15.96 -4.17 -7.81
N PRO A 120 -15.72 -4.59 -9.09
CA PRO A 120 -15.08 -5.88 -9.37
C PRO A 120 -13.67 -5.98 -8.79
N TYR A 121 -12.93 -4.87 -8.79
CA TYR A 121 -11.57 -4.82 -8.26
C TYR A 121 -11.54 -4.83 -6.73
N TYR A 122 -12.53 -4.22 -6.07
CA TYR A 122 -12.70 -4.36 -4.63
C TYR A 122 -12.99 -5.80 -4.24
N ASP A 123 -13.86 -6.50 -4.97
CA ASP A 123 -14.17 -7.91 -4.70
C ASP A 123 -12.92 -8.79 -4.84
N GLU A 124 -12.09 -8.53 -5.85
CA GLU A 124 -10.81 -9.23 -6.06
C GLU A 124 -9.81 -8.91 -4.94
N ALA A 125 -9.69 -7.63 -4.57
CA ALA A 125 -8.81 -7.18 -3.51
C ALA A 125 -9.21 -7.75 -2.14
N GLU A 126 -10.49 -7.74 -1.78
CA GLU A 126 -10.97 -8.29 -0.52
C GLU A 126 -10.66 -9.80 -0.41
N ARG A 127 -10.78 -10.55 -1.50
CA ARG A 127 -10.36 -11.97 -1.53
C ARG A 127 -8.86 -12.14 -1.37
N LEU A 128 -8.06 -11.36 -2.12
CA LEU A 128 -6.59 -11.41 -2.03
C LEU A 128 -6.10 -11.04 -0.63
N TRP A 129 -6.68 -9.99 -0.05
CA TRP A 129 -6.29 -9.48 1.26
C TRP A 129 -7.03 -10.15 2.42
N GLN A 130 -7.80 -11.22 2.15
CA GLN A 130 -8.51 -12.04 3.14
C GLN A 130 -9.30 -11.20 4.14
N VAL A 131 -10.15 -10.31 3.61
CA VAL A 131 -10.85 -9.32 4.43
C VAL A 131 -11.99 -9.98 5.21
N HIS A 132 -11.95 -9.83 6.52
CA HIS A 132 -13.00 -10.17 7.46
C HIS A 132 -13.91 -8.97 7.65
N GLY A 133 -15.24 -9.18 7.66
CA GLY A 133 -16.19 -8.10 7.90
C GLY A 133 -17.64 -8.59 7.94
N ALA A 134 -18.55 -7.67 8.30
CA ALA A 134 -19.98 -7.89 8.26
C ALA A 134 -20.63 -6.82 7.39
N ARG A 135 -21.03 -7.20 6.18
CA ARG A 135 -21.65 -6.27 5.23
C ARG A 135 -23.01 -5.82 5.75
N GLY A 136 -23.30 -4.52 5.62
CA GLY A 136 -24.56 -3.91 6.05
C GLY A 136 -24.61 -3.49 7.53
N GLU A 137 -23.59 -3.73 8.34
CA GLU A 137 -23.48 -3.14 9.68
C GLU A 137 -23.15 -1.64 9.60
N ASP A 138 -22.28 -1.24 8.66
CA ASP A 138 -21.90 0.15 8.47
C ASP A 138 -22.99 0.90 7.69
N PRO A 139 -23.66 1.89 8.30
CA PRO A 139 -24.73 2.64 7.65
C PRO A 139 -24.27 3.52 6.47
N THR A 140 -22.98 3.69 6.31
CA THR A 140 -22.38 4.47 5.22
C THR A 140 -21.97 3.61 4.02
N GLU A 141 -22.05 2.27 4.14
CA GLU A 141 -21.81 1.38 3.00
C GLU A 141 -22.96 1.48 1.98
N ALA A 142 -22.60 1.37 0.70
CA ALA A 142 -23.59 1.20 -0.34
C ALA A 142 -24.29 -0.16 -0.20
N GLY A 143 -25.59 -0.18 -0.42
CA GLY A 143 -26.37 -1.43 -0.42
C GLY A 143 -26.05 -2.30 -1.64
N GLY A 144 -26.32 -3.61 -1.50
CA GLY A 144 -26.22 -4.57 -2.62
C GLY A 144 -24.83 -5.09 -2.91
N GLU A 145 -23.84 -4.79 -2.10
CA GLU A 145 -22.49 -5.37 -2.21
C GLU A 145 -22.45 -6.83 -1.73
N PRO A 146 -21.58 -7.68 -2.32
CA PRO A 146 -21.43 -9.06 -1.87
C PRO A 146 -20.89 -9.11 -0.44
N ALA A 147 -21.16 -10.21 0.27
CA ALA A 147 -20.57 -10.44 1.59
C ALA A 147 -19.05 -10.42 1.54
N TYR A 148 -18.44 -10.01 2.65
CA TYR A 148 -16.99 -10.15 2.80
C TYR A 148 -16.55 -11.61 2.67
N PRO A 149 -15.33 -11.91 2.19
CA PRO A 149 -14.84 -13.28 2.03
C PRO A 149 -14.81 -14.08 3.35
N PHE A 150 -14.63 -13.38 4.48
CA PHE A 150 -14.58 -13.98 5.80
C PHE A 150 -15.48 -13.24 6.79
N PRO A 151 -16.02 -13.94 7.81
CA PRO A 151 -16.89 -13.33 8.82
C PRO A 151 -16.13 -12.25 9.61
N ALA A 152 -16.85 -11.27 10.15
CA ALA A 152 -16.27 -10.25 11.01
C ALA A 152 -15.51 -10.87 12.19
N VAL A 153 -14.39 -10.26 12.55
CA VAL A 153 -13.61 -10.64 13.73
C VAL A 153 -14.44 -10.38 14.99
N SER A 154 -14.59 -11.40 15.84
CA SER A 154 -15.34 -11.25 17.09
C SER A 154 -14.70 -10.22 18.02
N HIS A 155 -15.55 -9.43 18.67
CA HIS A 155 -15.10 -8.44 19.64
C HIS A 155 -14.58 -9.08 20.91
N ASP A 156 -13.54 -8.50 21.50
CA ASP A 156 -13.19 -8.80 22.88
C ASP A 156 -14.38 -8.45 23.82
N PRO A 157 -14.54 -9.15 24.97
CA PRO A 157 -15.69 -8.93 25.86
C PRO A 157 -15.93 -7.47 26.25
N GLY A 158 -14.85 -6.70 26.51
CA GLY A 158 -14.95 -5.26 26.82
C GLY A 158 -15.45 -4.43 25.66
N ILE A 159 -15.06 -4.74 24.43
CA ILE A 159 -15.52 -4.06 23.21
C ILE A 159 -16.99 -4.46 22.92
N ALA A 160 -17.37 -5.71 23.16
CA ALA A 160 -18.75 -6.15 23.00
C ALA A 160 -19.70 -5.41 23.96
N LEU A 161 -19.29 -5.21 25.22
CA LEU A 161 -20.05 -4.40 26.18
C LEU A 161 -20.16 -2.95 25.75
N LEU A 162 -19.09 -2.36 25.24
CA LEU A 162 -19.07 -0.99 24.73
C LEU A 162 -19.99 -0.85 23.50
N LYS A 163 -19.94 -1.81 22.56
CA LYS A 163 -20.85 -1.87 21.41
C LYS A 163 -22.31 -1.88 21.87
N ALA A 164 -22.67 -2.78 22.76
CA ALA A 164 -24.03 -2.86 23.30
C ALA A 164 -24.49 -1.57 24.00
N HIS A 165 -23.59 -0.92 24.74
CA HIS A 165 -23.87 0.37 25.36
C HIS A 165 -24.16 1.44 24.31
N TRP A 166 -23.33 1.58 23.28
CA TRP A 166 -23.57 2.56 22.21
C TRP A 166 -24.86 2.28 21.44
N GLU A 167 -25.14 1.02 21.13
CA GLU A 167 -26.41 0.62 20.50
C GLU A 167 -27.63 1.04 21.35
N SER A 168 -27.55 0.90 22.68
CA SER A 168 -28.61 1.37 23.59
C SER A 168 -28.82 2.90 23.58
N GLN A 169 -27.80 3.66 23.14
CA GLN A 169 -27.86 5.10 22.94
C GLN A 169 -28.28 5.53 21.51
N GLY A 170 -28.65 4.55 20.67
CA GLY A 170 -29.04 4.80 19.29
C GLY A 170 -27.89 4.96 18.29
N TRP A 171 -26.64 4.71 18.70
CA TRP A 171 -25.50 4.66 17.78
C TRP A 171 -25.48 3.36 17.00
N ARG A 172 -24.80 3.36 15.88
CA ARG A 172 -24.62 2.17 15.02
C ARG A 172 -23.15 1.81 14.88
N PRO A 173 -22.52 1.25 15.93
CA PRO A 173 -21.16 0.74 15.82
C PRO A 173 -21.15 -0.48 14.90
N PHE A 174 -20.12 -0.60 14.09
CA PHE A 174 -19.95 -1.68 13.13
C PHE A 174 -18.60 -2.34 13.25
N SER A 175 -18.47 -3.55 12.73
CA SER A 175 -17.23 -4.31 12.71
C SER A 175 -16.31 -3.77 11.62
N MET A 176 -15.14 -3.28 12.01
CA MET A 176 -14.14 -2.77 11.06
C MET A 176 -13.68 -3.90 10.13
N PRO A 177 -13.69 -3.71 8.81
CA PRO A 177 -13.13 -4.69 7.87
C PRO A 177 -11.63 -4.87 8.10
N LEU A 178 -11.17 -6.10 8.34
CA LEU A 178 -9.79 -6.42 8.70
C LEU A 178 -9.17 -7.48 7.81
N GLY A 179 -7.99 -7.19 7.26
CA GLY A 179 -7.17 -8.16 6.54
C GLY A 179 -6.31 -8.98 7.50
N VAL A 180 -6.81 -10.14 7.93
CA VAL A 180 -6.11 -11.04 8.87
C VAL A 180 -6.35 -12.50 8.51
N ARG A 181 -5.36 -13.37 8.78
CA ARG A 181 -5.48 -14.82 8.64
C ARG A 181 -6.00 -15.41 9.95
N LEU A 182 -7.30 -15.23 10.19
CA LEU A 182 -7.97 -15.66 11.42
C LEU A 182 -8.99 -16.75 11.10
N ASP A 183 -8.93 -17.83 11.85
CA ASP A 183 -10.00 -18.82 11.93
C ASP A 183 -10.45 -18.94 13.38
N GLU A 184 -11.60 -18.36 13.70
CA GLU A 184 -12.18 -18.43 15.04
C GLU A 184 -12.89 -19.75 15.31
N ALA A 185 -13.23 -20.54 14.27
CA ALA A 185 -13.81 -21.86 14.40
C ALA A 185 -12.73 -22.92 14.72
N ASP A 186 -11.50 -22.72 14.23
CA ASP A 186 -10.35 -23.58 14.56
C ASP A 186 -9.17 -22.71 15.05
N PRO A 187 -9.18 -22.30 16.33
CA PRO A 187 -8.11 -21.47 16.89
C PRO A 187 -6.73 -22.16 16.90
N VAL A 188 -6.67 -23.48 16.78
CA VAL A 188 -5.40 -24.23 16.79
C VAL A 188 -4.67 -24.07 15.47
N SER A 189 -5.38 -24.08 14.34
CA SER A 189 -4.80 -23.88 13.01
C SER A 189 -4.72 -22.41 12.63
N SER A 190 -5.39 -21.51 13.35
CA SER A 190 -5.42 -20.07 13.07
C SER A 190 -4.03 -19.44 13.18
N ALA A 191 -3.59 -18.75 12.11
CA ALA A 191 -2.35 -17.99 12.16
C ALA A 191 -2.45 -16.75 13.06
N CYS A 192 -3.61 -16.09 13.11
CA CYS A 192 -3.85 -14.94 13.95
C CYS A 192 -4.31 -15.38 15.35
N ILE A 193 -3.58 -14.95 16.36
CA ILE A 193 -3.89 -15.25 17.78
C ILE A 193 -4.58 -14.08 18.51
N LYS A 194 -5.06 -13.08 17.77
CA LYS A 194 -5.71 -11.88 18.32
C LYS A 194 -4.83 -11.16 19.37
N CYS A 195 -3.54 -11.01 19.09
CA CYS A 195 -2.51 -10.46 20.01
C CYS A 195 -2.62 -8.97 20.29
N ARG A 196 -3.56 -8.24 19.65
CA ARG A 196 -3.79 -6.79 19.80
C ARG A 196 -2.63 -5.89 19.36
N THR A 197 -1.67 -6.40 18.59
CA THR A 197 -0.49 -5.66 18.09
C THR A 197 -0.52 -5.51 16.57
N CYS A 198 -1.63 -5.09 15.97
CA CYS A 198 -1.71 -4.85 14.52
C CYS A 198 -1.27 -3.43 14.15
N GLY A 199 -1.87 -2.41 14.77
CA GLY A 199 -1.62 -1.01 14.41
C GLY A 199 -0.20 -0.56 14.75
N GLY A 200 0.58 -0.20 13.73
CA GLY A 200 1.95 0.29 13.88
C GLY A 200 3.03 -0.78 14.09
N TYR A 201 2.66 -2.04 14.27
CA TYR A 201 3.62 -3.15 14.47
C TYR A 201 3.73 -4.02 13.22
N PRO A 202 4.92 -4.54 12.88
CA PRO A 202 5.04 -5.65 11.95
C PRO A 202 4.52 -6.94 12.62
N CYS A 203 3.77 -7.75 11.87
CA CYS A 203 3.23 -8.98 12.43
C CYS A 203 4.28 -10.08 12.50
N LEU A 204 4.65 -10.51 13.70
CA LEU A 204 5.62 -11.58 13.93
C LEU A 204 5.13 -12.93 13.39
N LEU A 205 3.82 -13.17 13.39
CA LEU A 205 3.20 -14.43 12.93
C LEU A 205 2.86 -14.44 11.44
N LYS A 206 3.06 -13.33 10.70
CA LYS A 206 2.59 -13.16 9.32
C LYS A 206 1.07 -13.36 9.17
N ALA A 207 0.34 -13.18 10.24
CA ALA A 207 -1.11 -13.35 10.28
C ALA A 207 -1.86 -12.07 9.86
N LYS A 208 -1.28 -10.90 10.10
CA LYS A 208 -1.76 -9.66 9.47
C LYS A 208 -1.47 -9.73 7.98
N VAL A 209 -2.50 -9.58 7.18
CA VAL A 209 -2.37 -9.60 5.72
C VAL A 209 -1.75 -8.28 5.26
N ASP A 210 -0.59 -8.36 4.64
CA ASP A 210 0.13 -7.22 4.07
C ASP A 210 0.61 -7.56 2.66
N ALA A 211 1.05 -6.57 1.90
CA ALA A 211 1.48 -6.76 0.50
C ALA A 211 2.60 -7.79 0.36
N ARG A 212 3.50 -7.87 1.35
CA ARG A 212 4.57 -8.87 1.37
C ARG A 212 3.98 -10.28 1.46
N THR A 213 3.09 -10.53 2.42
CA THR A 213 2.60 -11.88 2.75
C THR A 213 1.61 -12.44 1.74
N VAL A 214 0.83 -11.58 1.06
CA VAL A 214 -0.22 -12.05 0.12
C VAL A 214 0.12 -11.83 -1.34
N ALA A 215 1.03 -10.93 -1.67
CA ALA A 215 1.30 -10.60 -3.06
C ALA A 215 2.77 -10.79 -3.46
N VAL A 216 3.76 -10.54 -2.57
CA VAL A 216 5.17 -10.72 -2.91
C VAL A 216 5.67 -12.13 -2.61
N GLU A 217 5.51 -12.59 -1.36
CA GLU A 217 6.03 -13.92 -0.94
C GLU A 217 5.53 -15.08 -1.82
N PRO A 218 4.24 -15.12 -2.26
CA PRO A 218 3.78 -16.17 -3.17
C PRO A 218 4.45 -16.16 -4.55
N LEU A 219 5.06 -15.05 -4.95
CA LEU A 219 5.75 -14.92 -6.23
C LEU A 219 7.24 -15.26 -6.15
N LEU A 220 7.80 -15.38 -4.93
CA LEU A 220 9.19 -15.76 -4.77
C LEU A 220 9.38 -17.21 -5.23
N GLY A 221 10.15 -17.39 -6.28
CA GLY A 221 10.34 -18.68 -6.94
C GLY A 221 9.56 -18.85 -8.24
N ALA A 222 8.67 -17.94 -8.61
CA ALA A 222 8.10 -17.91 -9.96
C ALA A 222 9.19 -17.55 -10.97
N SER A 223 9.34 -18.33 -12.02
CA SER A 223 10.46 -18.20 -12.99
C SER A 223 10.43 -16.89 -13.78
N ASN A 224 9.27 -16.25 -13.87
CA ASN A 224 9.05 -15.00 -14.60
C ASN A 224 8.97 -13.75 -13.71
N VAL A 225 9.16 -13.88 -12.39
CA VAL A 225 9.13 -12.73 -11.47
C VAL A 225 10.47 -12.61 -10.74
N THR A 226 11.08 -11.45 -10.80
CA THR A 226 12.32 -11.12 -10.11
C THR A 226 12.06 -9.99 -9.11
N LEU A 227 12.38 -10.20 -7.84
CA LEU A 227 12.42 -9.15 -6.83
C LEU A 227 13.88 -8.75 -6.59
N LEU A 228 14.17 -7.46 -6.69
CA LEU A 228 15.46 -6.87 -6.29
C LEU A 228 15.22 -5.88 -5.14
N THR A 229 15.80 -6.17 -3.98
CA THR A 229 15.83 -5.32 -2.80
C THR A 229 17.05 -4.40 -2.78
N GLY A 230 17.06 -3.37 -1.93
CA GLY A 230 18.16 -2.41 -1.84
C GLY A 230 18.35 -1.57 -3.12
N ARG A 231 17.33 -1.43 -3.95
CA ARG A 231 17.36 -0.69 -5.22
C ARG A 231 16.45 0.53 -5.16
N LYS A 232 17.01 1.67 -4.76
CA LYS A 232 16.30 2.94 -4.75
C LYS A 232 16.22 3.51 -6.15
N ALA A 233 15.04 3.52 -6.77
CA ALA A 233 14.82 4.23 -8.03
C ALA A 233 15.09 5.72 -7.84
N VAL A 234 15.94 6.30 -8.67
CA VAL A 234 16.36 7.70 -8.59
C VAL A 234 15.95 8.51 -9.82
N ARG A 235 15.73 7.83 -10.94
CA ARG A 235 15.33 8.45 -12.21
C ARG A 235 14.65 7.44 -13.12
N VAL A 236 13.68 7.90 -13.88
CA VAL A 236 13.13 7.19 -15.04
C VAL A 236 13.65 7.85 -16.30
N GLU A 237 14.24 7.07 -17.18
CA GLU A 237 14.72 7.54 -18.47
C GLU A 237 13.61 7.45 -19.52
N THR A 238 13.61 8.42 -20.44
CA THR A 238 12.66 8.46 -21.55
C THR A 238 13.41 8.42 -22.90
N ASP A 239 12.64 8.23 -23.96
CA ASP A 239 13.14 8.48 -25.32
C ASP A 239 13.53 9.96 -25.51
N ALA A 240 14.19 10.27 -26.60
CA ALA A 240 14.64 11.64 -26.91
C ALA A 240 13.50 12.67 -27.03
N LYS A 241 12.25 12.21 -27.17
CA LYS A 241 11.05 13.07 -27.24
C LYS A 241 10.28 13.16 -25.93
N GLY A 242 10.73 12.47 -24.88
CA GLY A 242 10.06 12.42 -23.58
C GLY A 242 8.70 11.72 -23.59
N ARG A 243 8.40 10.90 -24.60
CA ARG A 243 7.07 10.28 -24.79
C ARG A 243 6.95 8.87 -24.27
N SER A 244 8.06 8.15 -24.18
CA SER A 244 8.09 6.75 -23.77
C SER A 244 9.15 6.56 -22.69
N ALA A 245 8.77 6.02 -21.54
CA ALA A 245 9.73 5.60 -20.54
C ALA A 245 10.49 4.36 -21.05
N THR A 246 11.79 4.34 -20.92
CA THR A 246 12.67 3.30 -21.48
C THR A 246 13.43 2.50 -20.43
N ALA A 247 13.70 3.10 -19.28
CA ALA A 247 14.40 2.43 -18.20
C ALA A 247 14.18 3.12 -16.86
N VAL A 248 14.40 2.36 -15.78
CA VAL A 248 14.53 2.87 -14.42
C VAL A 248 15.99 2.80 -14.03
N VAL A 249 16.51 3.90 -13.51
CA VAL A 249 17.85 3.98 -12.90
C VAL A 249 17.70 3.91 -11.41
N CYS A 250 18.39 2.97 -10.81
CA CYS A 250 18.39 2.74 -9.36
C CYS A 250 19.77 2.97 -8.77
N GLN A 251 19.82 3.53 -7.57
CA GLN A 251 21.00 3.49 -6.73
C GLN A 251 21.00 2.16 -5.95
N GLY A 252 21.93 1.30 -6.26
CA GLY A 252 22.22 0.07 -5.53
C GLY A 252 23.48 0.20 -4.66
N VAL A 253 23.85 -0.89 -3.99
CA VAL A 253 25.04 -0.94 -3.11
C VAL A 253 26.33 -0.70 -3.89
N ASN A 254 26.41 -1.16 -5.15
CA ASN A 254 27.61 -1.08 -5.99
C ASN A 254 27.56 0.11 -6.98
N GLY A 255 26.67 1.07 -6.79
CA GLY A 255 26.49 2.22 -7.68
C GLY A 255 25.17 2.20 -8.45
N GLU A 256 25.11 2.95 -9.55
CA GLU A 256 23.92 3.01 -10.40
C GLU A 256 23.73 1.72 -11.20
N GLU A 257 22.51 1.23 -11.19
CA GLU A 257 22.04 0.10 -12.00
C GLU A 257 20.88 0.56 -12.90
N ARG A 258 20.80 0.03 -14.12
CA ARG A 258 19.79 0.41 -15.10
C ARG A 258 18.97 -0.80 -15.53
N PHE A 259 17.64 -0.67 -15.44
CA PHE A 259 16.68 -1.72 -15.79
C PHE A 259 15.71 -1.22 -16.86
N SER A 260 15.66 -1.91 -18.00
CA SER A 260 14.79 -1.56 -19.11
C SER A 260 13.52 -2.41 -19.07
N GLY A 261 12.40 -1.85 -19.53
CA GLY A 261 11.12 -2.55 -19.62
C GLY A 261 10.21 -1.95 -20.67
N ASP A 262 9.35 -2.78 -21.25
CA ASP A 262 8.33 -2.32 -22.18
C ASP A 262 7.26 -1.47 -21.47
N ILE A 263 6.97 -1.85 -20.22
CA ILE A 263 6.08 -1.10 -19.32
C ILE A 263 6.83 -0.79 -18.03
N ILE A 264 6.78 0.47 -17.60
CA ILE A 264 7.32 0.91 -16.31
C ILE A 264 6.18 1.40 -15.43
N ALA A 265 5.92 0.71 -14.33
CA ALA A 265 4.89 1.05 -13.36
C ALA A 265 5.52 1.69 -12.11
N LEU A 266 5.11 2.91 -11.78
CA LEU A 266 5.58 3.64 -10.59
C LEU A 266 4.60 3.45 -9.44
N ALA A 267 5.00 2.68 -8.43
CA ALA A 267 4.19 2.31 -7.27
C ALA A 267 4.93 2.53 -5.94
N ALA A 268 5.78 3.55 -5.89
CA ALA A 268 6.65 3.83 -4.73
C ALA A 268 5.94 4.52 -3.55
N GLY A 269 4.62 4.70 -3.62
CA GLY A 269 3.82 5.49 -2.68
C GLY A 269 3.64 6.94 -3.15
N ALA A 270 2.66 7.66 -2.61
CA ALA A 270 2.23 8.97 -3.14
C ALA A 270 3.37 9.98 -3.25
N ALA A 271 4.04 10.31 -2.14
CA ALA A 271 5.11 11.31 -2.13
C ALA A 271 6.39 10.84 -2.85
N PRO A 272 6.91 9.60 -2.61
CA PRO A 272 8.10 9.13 -3.33
C PRO A 272 7.87 8.96 -4.83
N THR A 273 6.68 8.56 -5.29
CA THR A 273 6.36 8.49 -6.72
C THR A 273 6.41 9.88 -7.35
N ALA A 274 5.78 10.87 -6.73
CA ALA A 274 5.82 12.24 -7.22
C ALA A 274 7.25 12.80 -7.25
N ALA A 275 8.05 12.55 -6.20
CA ALA A 275 9.45 12.95 -6.15
C ALA A 275 10.27 12.29 -7.27
N LEU A 276 10.08 11.00 -7.54
CA LEU A 276 10.73 10.28 -8.62
C LEU A 276 10.34 10.86 -10.00
N MET A 277 9.06 11.15 -10.22
CA MET A 277 8.60 11.77 -11.47
C MET A 277 9.22 13.15 -11.70
N LEU A 278 9.30 14.00 -10.66
CA LEU A 278 9.95 15.31 -10.73
C LEU A 278 11.46 15.20 -10.96
N ALA A 279 12.13 14.25 -10.29
CA ALA A 279 13.56 13.99 -10.48
C ALA A 279 13.90 13.40 -11.86
N SER A 280 12.89 12.95 -12.62
CA SER A 280 13.03 12.36 -13.95
C SER A 280 12.88 13.39 -15.08
N ALA A 281 13.16 14.67 -14.79
CA ALA A 281 13.18 15.72 -15.82
C ALA A 281 14.25 15.43 -16.88
N GLY A 282 13.94 15.72 -18.14
CA GLY A 282 14.83 15.47 -19.26
C GLY A 282 14.26 16.03 -20.57
N PRO A 283 14.89 15.74 -21.73
CA PRO A 283 14.41 16.21 -23.02
C PRO A 283 12.94 15.79 -23.25
N GLY A 284 12.09 16.78 -23.58
CA GLY A 284 10.66 16.58 -23.81
C GLY A 284 9.80 16.38 -22.54
N CYS A 285 10.43 16.45 -21.36
CA CYS A 285 9.75 16.44 -20.06
C CYS A 285 10.53 17.29 -19.03
N GLU A 286 10.85 18.52 -19.38
CA GLU A 286 11.76 19.42 -18.64
C GLU A 286 11.26 19.75 -17.23
N SER A 287 9.97 19.72 -16.98
CA SER A 287 9.34 19.93 -15.66
C SER A 287 9.11 18.66 -14.85
N GLY A 288 9.63 17.52 -15.31
CA GLY A 288 9.44 16.19 -14.72
C GLY A 288 8.54 15.28 -15.57
N LEU A 289 8.67 13.99 -15.33
CA LEU A 289 7.94 12.95 -16.06
C LEU A 289 6.41 13.14 -15.89
N ALA A 290 5.68 13.15 -17.03
CA ALA A 290 4.22 13.35 -17.10
C ALA A 290 3.72 14.64 -16.40
N ASN A 291 4.55 15.65 -16.22
CA ASN A 291 4.24 16.90 -15.50
C ASN A 291 3.93 18.09 -16.40
N GLY A 292 3.44 17.87 -17.62
CA GLY A 292 3.05 18.95 -18.52
C GLY A 292 1.95 19.88 -17.97
N SER A 293 1.13 19.39 -17.05
CA SER A 293 0.09 20.17 -16.35
C SER A 293 0.61 20.88 -15.09
N GLY A 294 1.84 20.62 -14.63
CA GLY A 294 2.39 21.13 -13.38
C GLY A 294 1.74 20.59 -12.11
N GLN A 295 0.98 19.47 -12.18
CA GLN A 295 0.24 18.93 -11.04
C GLN A 295 1.02 17.85 -10.25
N VAL A 296 2.10 17.31 -10.79
CA VAL A 296 2.90 16.29 -10.09
C VAL A 296 3.48 16.88 -8.79
N GLY A 297 3.26 16.19 -7.68
CA GLY A 297 3.70 16.62 -6.34
C GLY A 297 2.82 17.69 -5.67
N ARG A 298 1.67 18.01 -6.27
CA ARG A 298 0.68 18.94 -5.69
C ARG A 298 -0.52 18.19 -5.14
N ASN A 299 -1.34 18.89 -4.35
CA ASN A 299 -2.63 18.39 -3.84
C ASN A 299 -2.48 17.08 -3.04
N TYR A 300 -1.44 16.99 -2.21
CA TYR A 300 -1.26 15.86 -1.31
C TYR A 300 -2.44 15.76 -0.34
N MET A 301 -3.07 14.61 -0.31
CA MET A 301 -4.22 14.31 0.55
C MET A 301 -3.90 13.13 1.47
N PHE A 302 -4.47 13.14 2.65
CA PHE A 302 -4.38 12.07 3.63
C PHE A 302 -5.68 11.98 4.43
N HIS A 303 -5.85 10.90 5.18
CA HIS A 303 -7.02 10.72 6.01
C HIS A 303 -7.04 11.76 7.13
N THR A 304 -8.18 12.38 7.35
CA THR A 304 -8.46 13.20 8.55
C THR A 304 -9.27 12.33 9.51
N LEU A 305 -8.79 12.19 10.73
CA LEU A 305 -9.45 11.47 11.81
C LEU A 305 -10.27 12.44 12.66
#